data_119da25beb23e776fbfc9f18a5896630
#
_entry.id   119da25beb23e776fbfc9f18a5896630
#
_cell.length_a   1.000
_cell.length_b   1.000
_cell.length_c   1.000
_cell.angle_alpha   90.00
_cell.angle_beta   90.00
_cell.angle_gamma   90.00
#
_symmetry.space_group_name_H-M   'P 1'
#
loop_
_entity.id
_entity.type
_entity.pdbx_description
1 polymer ?
#
loop_
_entity_poly.entity_id
_entity_poly.type
_entity_poly.pdbx_seq_one_letter_code
_entity_poly.pdbx_strand_id
1 'polypeptide(L)'
;RLWFIGEAFRKGMDINEIQAFTGIDLWFLKEVQEIINYEKIIKSKKFLSSRDLFLEAKKIGFSDKRIAELTGKSEKDIRAKRRRLKIKPVFKRVDTCAAEFETSTAYMYSTYQDECESNPTKKKKIMVLGGGPNRIGQGIEFDYCCVHAAQVLKEEGFETIMVNCNPETVSTDYDTSDRLYFEPI
;
A
#
# COMPACT_ATOMS: atom_id res chain seq x y z
N ARG A 1 -21.15 1.32 -0.63
CA ARG A 1 -21.43 2.41 -1.61
C ARG A 1 -20.33 2.50 -2.69
N LEU A 2 -19.06 2.53 -2.34
CA LEU A 2 -17.94 2.74 -3.27
C LEU A 2 -17.94 1.75 -4.46
N TRP A 3 -18.19 0.48 -4.23
CA TRP A 3 -18.30 -0.54 -5.29
C TRP A 3 -19.41 -0.24 -6.31
N PHE A 4 -20.55 0.25 -5.83
CA PHE A 4 -21.68 0.62 -6.71
C PHE A 4 -21.35 1.85 -7.56
N ILE A 5 -20.61 2.82 -7.03
CA ILE A 5 -20.14 3.99 -7.78
C ILE A 5 -19.22 3.55 -8.92
N GLY A 6 -18.25 2.67 -8.61
CA GLY A 6 -17.36 2.11 -9.63
C GLY A 6 -18.13 1.37 -10.74
N GLU A 7 -19.19 0.62 -10.37
CA GLU A 7 -20.04 -0.08 -11.34
C GLU A 7 -20.91 0.89 -12.16
N ALA A 8 -21.40 1.97 -11.55
CA ALA A 8 -22.13 3.02 -12.25
C ALA A 8 -21.28 3.67 -13.35
N PHE A 9 -20.02 3.98 -13.05
CA PHE A 9 -19.07 4.48 -14.06
C PHE A 9 -18.77 3.45 -15.16
N ARG A 10 -18.65 2.15 -14.82
CA ARG A 10 -18.47 1.09 -15.85
C ARG A 10 -19.66 1.00 -16.79
N LYS A 11 -20.85 1.28 -16.28
CA LYS A 11 -22.10 1.34 -17.06
C LYS A 11 -22.31 2.66 -17.81
N GLY A 12 -21.40 3.63 -17.63
CA GLY A 12 -21.43 4.91 -18.35
C GLY A 12 -22.33 5.98 -17.75
N MET A 13 -22.72 5.83 -16.47
CA MET A 13 -23.48 6.87 -15.78
C MET A 13 -22.64 8.14 -15.64
N ASP A 14 -23.29 9.31 -15.85
CA ASP A 14 -22.62 10.60 -15.72
C ASP A 14 -22.27 10.93 -14.28
N ILE A 15 -21.15 11.63 -14.09
CA ILE A 15 -20.65 11.98 -12.76
C ILE A 15 -21.61 12.88 -11.98
N ASN A 16 -22.32 13.78 -12.66
CA ASN A 16 -23.29 14.68 -12.01
C ASN A 16 -24.55 13.91 -11.58
N GLU A 17 -24.94 12.89 -12.36
CA GLU A 17 -26.04 11.99 -11.95
C GLU A 17 -25.64 11.21 -10.69
N ILE A 18 -24.41 10.66 -10.65
CA ILE A 18 -23.91 9.95 -9.45
C ILE A 18 -23.84 10.90 -8.26
N GLN A 19 -23.41 12.12 -8.46
CA GLN A 19 -23.38 13.13 -7.40
C GLN A 19 -24.80 13.42 -6.88
N ALA A 20 -25.76 13.63 -7.77
CA ALA A 20 -27.13 13.90 -7.38
C ALA A 20 -27.76 12.78 -6.53
N PHE A 21 -27.45 11.51 -6.85
CA PHE A 21 -27.93 10.36 -6.08
C PHE A 21 -27.21 10.12 -4.77
N THR A 22 -25.94 10.51 -4.66
CA THR A 22 -25.09 10.11 -3.55
C THR A 22 -24.74 11.23 -2.58
N GLY A 23 -24.77 12.48 -3.02
CA GLY A 23 -24.29 13.64 -2.29
C GLY A 23 -22.77 13.66 -2.11
N ILE A 24 -22.02 12.79 -2.80
CA ILE A 24 -20.56 12.72 -2.69
C ILE A 24 -19.95 13.85 -3.51
N ASP A 25 -18.96 14.53 -2.95
CA ASP A 25 -18.24 15.59 -3.63
C ASP A 25 -17.61 15.10 -4.95
N LEU A 26 -17.67 15.94 -5.98
CA LEU A 26 -17.17 15.65 -7.32
C LEU A 26 -15.68 15.28 -7.35
N TRP A 27 -14.90 15.81 -6.43
CA TRP A 27 -13.48 15.49 -6.36
C TRP A 27 -13.27 13.98 -6.14
N PHE A 28 -13.94 13.40 -5.13
CA PHE A 28 -13.85 11.96 -4.85
C PHE A 28 -14.41 11.10 -5.99
N LEU A 29 -15.49 11.57 -6.62
CA LEU A 29 -16.08 10.86 -7.76
C LEU A 29 -15.13 10.84 -8.97
N LYS A 30 -14.39 11.93 -9.22
CA LYS A 30 -13.37 12.00 -10.28
C LYS A 30 -12.25 11.00 -10.04
N GLU A 31 -11.74 10.89 -8.81
CA GLU A 31 -10.71 9.91 -8.45
C GLU A 31 -11.17 8.47 -8.76
N VAL A 32 -12.39 8.13 -8.38
CA VAL A 32 -12.97 6.82 -8.72
C VAL A 32 -13.12 6.64 -10.22
N GLN A 33 -13.59 7.67 -10.93
CA GLN A 33 -13.75 7.64 -12.39
C GLN A 33 -12.43 7.42 -13.11
N GLU A 34 -11.34 8.06 -12.66
CA GLU A 34 -9.98 7.88 -13.21
C GLU A 34 -9.53 6.43 -13.08
N ILE A 35 -9.72 5.81 -11.91
CA ILE A 35 -9.41 4.39 -11.71
C ILE A 35 -10.19 3.52 -12.69
N ILE A 36 -11.51 3.75 -12.85
CA ILE A 36 -12.34 2.97 -13.76
C ILE A 36 -11.95 3.21 -15.23
N ASN A 37 -11.58 4.42 -15.60
CA ASN A 37 -11.09 4.71 -16.95
C ASN A 37 -9.76 4.00 -17.22
N TYR A 38 -8.89 3.89 -16.21
CA TYR A 38 -7.64 3.18 -16.36
C TYR A 38 -7.81 1.67 -16.57
N GLU A 39 -8.92 1.07 -16.10
CA GLU A 39 -9.25 -0.33 -16.43
C GLU A 39 -9.35 -0.58 -17.96
N LYS A 40 -9.82 0.43 -18.74
CA LYS A 40 -9.88 0.35 -20.20
C LYS A 40 -8.48 0.32 -20.82
N ILE A 41 -7.55 1.09 -20.25
CA ILE A 41 -6.13 1.10 -20.67
C ILE A 41 -5.49 -0.25 -20.39
N ILE A 42 -5.73 -0.84 -19.21
CA ILE A 42 -5.21 -2.15 -18.82
C ILE A 42 -5.70 -3.24 -19.77
N LYS A 43 -6.94 -3.16 -20.24
CA LYS A 43 -7.53 -4.12 -21.21
C LYS A 43 -6.94 -3.96 -22.62
N SER A 44 -6.22 -2.91 -22.91
CA SER A 44 -5.66 -2.67 -24.24
C SER A 44 -4.50 -3.61 -24.56
N LYS A 45 -4.33 -3.97 -25.84
CA LYS A 45 -3.24 -4.81 -26.31
C LYS A 45 -1.84 -4.24 -26.01
N LYS A 46 -1.72 -2.90 -25.89
CA LYS A 46 -0.46 -2.21 -25.65
C LYS A 46 -0.02 -2.28 -24.19
N PHE A 47 -0.94 -2.49 -23.24
CA PHE A 47 -0.65 -2.39 -21.81
C PHE A 47 0.50 -3.30 -21.36
N LEU A 48 0.40 -4.60 -21.66
CA LEU A 48 1.41 -5.58 -21.23
C LEU A 48 2.78 -5.40 -21.89
N SER A 49 2.88 -4.66 -22.99
CA SER A 49 4.16 -4.37 -23.67
C SER A 49 4.79 -3.04 -23.23
N SER A 50 4.04 -2.16 -22.60
CA SER A 50 4.52 -0.84 -22.15
C SER A 50 4.88 -0.87 -20.67
N ARG A 51 6.15 -0.55 -20.37
CA ARG A 51 6.62 -0.38 -18.99
C ARG A 51 5.91 0.77 -18.30
N ASP A 52 5.72 1.89 -18.99
CA ASP A 52 5.18 3.11 -18.40
C ASP A 52 3.70 2.94 -18.06
N LEU A 53 2.89 2.35 -18.95
CA LEU A 53 1.49 2.05 -18.64
C LEU A 53 1.38 1.07 -17.46
N PHE A 54 2.27 0.09 -17.40
CA PHE A 54 2.25 -0.87 -16.31
C PHE A 54 2.67 -0.22 -14.97
N LEU A 55 3.69 0.64 -15.00
CA LEU A 55 4.13 1.38 -13.82
C LEU A 55 3.02 2.31 -13.32
N GLU A 56 2.36 3.03 -14.23
CA GLU A 56 1.26 3.91 -13.89
C GLU A 56 0.08 3.15 -13.25
N ALA A 57 -0.28 1.98 -13.79
CA ALA A 57 -1.27 1.11 -13.13
C ALA A 57 -0.88 0.78 -11.69
N LYS A 58 0.42 0.54 -11.43
CA LYS A 58 0.89 0.27 -10.07
C LYS A 58 0.84 1.51 -9.18
N LYS A 59 1.16 2.69 -9.70
CA LYS A 59 1.05 3.97 -8.99
C LYS A 59 -0.40 4.29 -8.59
N ILE A 60 -1.36 4.02 -9.48
CA ILE A 60 -2.80 4.18 -9.23
C ILE A 60 -3.33 3.15 -8.21
N GLY A 61 -2.56 2.08 -7.92
CA GLY A 61 -2.92 1.08 -6.90
C GLY A 61 -3.46 -0.25 -7.43
N PHE A 62 -3.40 -0.52 -8.73
CA PHE A 62 -3.83 -1.82 -9.26
C PHE A 62 -2.95 -2.96 -8.76
N SER A 63 -3.55 -3.95 -8.09
CA SER A 63 -2.87 -5.18 -7.69
C SER A 63 -2.53 -6.05 -8.91
N ASP A 64 -1.52 -6.91 -8.79
CA ASP A 64 -1.20 -7.89 -9.84
C ASP A 64 -2.40 -8.81 -10.11
N LYS A 65 -3.18 -9.15 -9.07
CA LYS A 65 -4.43 -9.90 -9.18
C LYS A 65 -5.48 -9.16 -10.03
N ARG A 66 -5.71 -7.86 -9.75
CA ARG A 66 -6.69 -7.09 -10.53
C ARG A 66 -6.28 -6.92 -11.97
N ILE A 67 -5.00 -6.68 -12.24
CA ILE A 67 -4.47 -6.62 -13.61
C ILE A 67 -4.66 -7.97 -14.33
N ALA A 68 -4.46 -9.09 -13.64
CA ALA A 68 -4.68 -10.42 -14.17
C ALA A 68 -6.14 -10.64 -14.60
N GLU A 69 -7.09 -10.28 -13.72
CA GLU A 69 -8.53 -10.33 -14.03
C GLU A 69 -8.90 -9.51 -15.28
N LEU A 70 -8.39 -8.26 -15.36
CA LEU A 70 -8.69 -7.34 -16.46
C LEU A 70 -8.07 -7.77 -17.80
N THR A 71 -6.93 -8.48 -17.75
CA THR A 71 -6.19 -8.94 -18.97
C THR A 71 -6.47 -10.38 -19.34
N GLY A 72 -7.23 -11.12 -18.54
CA GLY A 72 -7.47 -12.57 -18.75
C GLY A 72 -6.21 -13.43 -18.57
N LYS A 73 -5.25 -12.99 -17.77
CA LYS A 73 -4.01 -13.70 -17.45
C LYS A 73 -4.03 -14.25 -16.03
N SER A 74 -3.05 -15.11 -15.70
CA SER A 74 -2.85 -15.50 -14.30
C SER A 74 -2.09 -14.42 -13.53
N GLU A 75 -2.34 -14.31 -12.22
CA GLU A 75 -1.57 -13.41 -11.36
C GLU A 75 -0.06 -13.70 -11.39
N LYS A 76 0.31 -14.97 -11.50
CA LYS A 76 1.70 -15.42 -11.64
C LYS A 76 2.36 -14.83 -12.90
N ASP A 77 1.65 -14.82 -14.03
CA ASP A 77 2.16 -14.26 -15.27
C ASP A 77 2.32 -12.73 -15.19
N ILE A 78 1.35 -12.04 -14.59
CA ILE A 78 1.42 -10.59 -14.37
C ILE A 78 2.59 -10.26 -13.46
N ARG A 79 2.77 -10.98 -12.35
CA ARG A 79 3.91 -10.80 -11.43
C ARG A 79 5.25 -11.04 -12.14
N ALA A 80 5.35 -12.11 -12.95
CA ALA A 80 6.55 -12.40 -13.76
C ALA A 80 6.82 -11.27 -14.77
N LYS A 81 5.77 -10.77 -15.42
CA LYS A 81 5.87 -9.63 -16.35
C LYS A 81 6.36 -8.38 -15.68
N ARG A 82 5.76 -8.00 -14.54
CA ARG A 82 6.16 -6.85 -13.73
C ARG A 82 7.64 -6.91 -13.35
N ARG A 83 8.12 -8.09 -12.91
CA ARG A 83 9.53 -8.33 -12.56
C ARG A 83 10.46 -8.14 -13.76
N ARG A 84 10.08 -8.68 -14.96
CA ARG A 84 10.86 -8.48 -16.20
C ARG A 84 10.94 -7.01 -16.61
N LEU A 85 9.88 -6.24 -16.39
CA LEU A 85 9.86 -4.80 -16.63
C LEU A 85 10.62 -4.00 -15.55
N LYS A 86 11.24 -4.70 -14.57
CA LYS A 86 11.97 -4.10 -13.43
C LYS A 86 11.10 -3.12 -12.61
N ILE A 87 9.80 -3.36 -12.56
CA ILE A 87 8.86 -2.59 -11.75
C ILE A 87 8.80 -3.24 -10.36
N LYS A 88 9.31 -2.54 -9.36
CA LYS A 88 9.33 -2.96 -7.96
C LYS A 88 8.85 -1.80 -7.10
N PRO A 89 8.19 -2.06 -5.97
CA PRO A 89 7.95 -1.01 -4.99
C PRO A 89 9.27 -0.53 -4.40
N VAL A 90 9.27 0.69 -3.96
CA VAL A 90 10.28 1.31 -3.12
C VAL A 90 9.67 1.64 -1.77
N PHE A 91 10.49 1.92 -0.78
CA PHE A 91 10.01 2.30 0.55
C PHE A 91 10.39 3.74 0.81
N LYS A 92 9.39 4.55 1.15
CA LYS A 92 9.53 5.93 1.53
C LYS A 92 9.36 6.09 3.03
N ARG A 93 10.05 7.06 3.59
CA ARG A 93 9.88 7.44 4.99
C ARG A 93 8.68 8.38 5.13
N VAL A 94 7.89 8.17 6.18
CA VAL A 94 6.80 9.09 6.50
C VAL A 94 7.41 10.41 6.96
N ASP A 95 7.07 11.50 6.27
CA ASP A 95 7.48 12.83 6.69
C ASP A 95 6.57 13.31 7.85
N THR A 96 7.15 13.34 9.04
CA THR A 96 6.49 13.80 10.26
C THR A 96 6.76 15.27 10.59
N CYS A 97 7.51 15.96 9.72
CA CYS A 97 7.99 17.32 9.94
C CYS A 97 7.49 18.32 8.87
N ALA A 98 6.50 17.93 8.05
CA ALA A 98 5.94 18.76 6.98
C ALA A 98 7.00 19.38 6.04
N ALA A 99 8.06 18.65 5.74
CA ALA A 99 9.22 19.06 4.96
C ALA A 99 10.01 20.27 5.53
N GLU A 100 9.75 20.68 6.77
CA GLU A 100 10.52 21.74 7.43
C GLU A 100 11.90 21.28 7.90
N PHE A 101 12.01 19.99 8.26
CA PHE A 101 13.24 19.37 8.74
C PHE A 101 13.38 17.97 8.11
N GLU A 102 14.63 17.49 8.06
CA GLU A 102 14.88 16.09 7.68
C GLU A 102 14.31 15.14 8.75
N THR A 103 13.40 14.27 8.33
CA THR A 103 12.81 13.29 9.25
C THR A 103 13.72 12.08 9.44
N SER A 104 13.94 11.68 10.68
CA SER A 104 14.70 10.48 11.05
C SER A 104 13.81 9.34 11.55
N THR A 105 12.48 9.48 11.47
CA THR A 105 11.54 8.47 11.98
C THR A 105 11.75 7.10 11.33
N ALA A 106 11.47 6.05 12.10
CA ALA A 106 11.55 4.67 11.62
C ALA A 106 10.38 4.28 10.69
N TYR A 107 9.42 5.16 10.48
CA TYR A 107 8.15 4.92 9.79
C TYR A 107 8.32 4.89 8.28
N MET A 108 7.99 3.76 7.67
CA MET A 108 8.10 3.56 6.23
C MET A 108 6.80 3.01 5.65
N TYR A 109 6.60 3.24 4.36
CA TYR A 109 5.51 2.68 3.56
C TYR A 109 6.01 2.34 2.16
N SER A 110 5.36 1.37 1.50
CA SER A 110 5.70 1.02 0.13
C SER A 110 4.94 1.88 -0.89
N THR A 111 5.60 2.19 -1.98
CA THR A 111 5.04 2.95 -3.10
C THR A 111 5.76 2.60 -4.40
N TYR A 112 5.19 3.00 -5.54
CA TYR A 112 5.81 2.83 -6.86
C TYR A 112 6.39 4.16 -7.36
N GLN A 113 7.40 4.67 -6.66
CA GLN A 113 8.17 5.87 -7.00
C GLN A 113 9.61 5.51 -7.38
N ASP A 114 10.46 6.52 -7.57
CA ASP A 114 11.81 6.30 -8.11
C ASP A 114 12.86 6.01 -7.04
N GLU A 115 12.75 6.62 -5.85
CA GLU A 115 13.75 6.52 -4.78
C GLU A 115 13.30 5.61 -3.64
N CYS A 116 14.26 4.86 -3.08
CA CYS A 116 14.05 4.03 -1.91
C CYS A 116 14.84 4.58 -0.71
N GLU A 117 14.14 4.92 0.36
CA GLU A 117 14.71 5.51 1.58
C GLU A 117 14.92 4.48 2.70
N SER A 118 14.73 3.19 2.41
CA SER A 118 14.83 2.15 3.44
C SER A 118 16.24 1.93 4.00
N ASN A 119 17.28 2.23 3.21
CA ASN A 119 18.68 2.11 3.62
C ASN A 119 18.96 0.88 4.51
N PRO A 120 18.80 -0.35 4.00
CA PRO A 120 18.90 -1.56 4.82
C PRO A 120 20.32 -1.76 5.36
N THR A 121 20.44 -2.10 6.63
CA THR A 121 21.73 -2.43 7.26
C THR A 121 22.21 -3.84 6.89
N LYS A 122 23.42 -4.20 7.30
CA LYS A 122 23.98 -5.57 7.18
C LYS A 122 23.71 -6.44 8.42
N LYS A 123 23.07 -5.90 9.46
CA LYS A 123 22.75 -6.65 10.68
C LYS A 123 21.80 -7.81 10.38
N LYS A 124 21.83 -8.83 11.23
CA LYS A 124 20.77 -9.86 11.22
C LYS A 124 19.45 -9.23 11.62
N LYS A 125 18.39 -9.53 10.87
CA LYS A 125 17.08 -8.90 11.03
C LYS A 125 16.02 -9.93 11.32
N ILE A 126 15.08 -9.57 12.20
CA ILE A 126 13.85 -10.35 12.41
C ILE A 126 12.68 -9.42 12.22
N MET A 127 11.71 -9.89 11.42
CA MET A 127 10.46 -9.18 11.15
C MET A 127 9.36 -9.75 12.05
N VAL A 128 8.69 -8.87 12.76
CA VAL A 128 7.50 -9.16 13.56
C VAL A 128 6.29 -8.62 12.79
N LEU A 129 5.34 -9.49 12.51
CA LEU A 129 4.07 -9.10 11.87
C LEU A 129 3.05 -8.77 12.95
N GLY A 130 2.51 -7.56 12.92
CA GLY A 130 1.47 -7.11 13.82
C GLY A 130 0.11 -7.73 13.55
N GLY A 131 -0.87 -7.43 14.39
CA GLY A 131 -2.22 -7.99 14.29
C GLY A 131 -3.11 -7.38 13.20
N GLY A 132 -2.65 -6.35 12.50
CA GLY A 132 -3.47 -5.61 11.54
C GLY A 132 -4.50 -4.69 12.20
N PRO A 133 -5.63 -4.38 11.53
CA PRO A 133 -6.66 -3.51 12.09
C PRO A 133 -7.33 -4.14 13.30
N ASN A 134 -7.50 -3.36 14.36
CA ASN A 134 -8.25 -3.81 15.53
C ASN A 134 -9.74 -4.01 15.17
N ARG A 135 -10.32 -5.08 15.70
CA ARG A 135 -11.75 -5.34 15.60
C ARG A 135 -12.46 -4.82 16.85
N ILE A 136 -13.75 -4.55 16.75
CA ILE A 136 -14.56 -4.20 17.91
C ILE A 136 -14.43 -5.31 18.98
N GLY A 137 -14.11 -4.90 20.20
CA GLY A 137 -13.87 -5.82 21.33
C GLY A 137 -12.45 -6.36 21.46
N GLN A 138 -11.54 -6.03 20.53
CA GLN A 138 -10.12 -6.27 20.72
C GLN A 138 -9.48 -5.08 21.43
N GLY A 139 -8.67 -5.38 22.46
CA GLY A 139 -7.88 -4.38 23.16
C GLY A 139 -6.40 -4.45 22.80
N ILE A 140 -5.63 -3.64 23.50
CA ILE A 140 -4.18 -3.50 23.36
C ILE A 140 -3.41 -4.82 23.60
N GLU A 141 -3.99 -5.76 24.32
CA GLU A 141 -3.40 -7.07 24.62
C GLU A 141 -3.03 -7.88 23.38
N PHE A 142 -3.72 -7.67 22.26
CA PHE A 142 -3.40 -8.34 20.99
C PHE A 142 -2.09 -7.84 20.37
N ASP A 143 -1.64 -6.65 20.77
CA ASP A 143 -0.42 -6.05 20.28
C ASP A 143 0.75 -6.21 21.26
N TYR A 144 0.46 -6.54 22.50
CA TYR A 144 1.44 -6.72 23.58
C TYR A 144 2.52 -7.75 23.24
N CYS A 145 2.14 -8.89 22.68
CA CYS A 145 3.09 -9.93 22.26
C CYS A 145 4.06 -9.41 21.18
N CYS A 146 3.60 -8.57 20.28
CA CYS A 146 4.45 -7.96 19.22
C CYS A 146 5.50 -7.04 19.83
N VAL A 147 5.11 -6.21 20.80
CA VAL A 147 6.02 -5.30 21.51
C VAL A 147 7.09 -6.09 22.26
N HIS A 148 6.69 -7.09 23.06
CA HIS A 148 7.63 -7.93 23.80
C HIS A 148 8.56 -8.72 22.89
N ALA A 149 8.04 -9.27 21.78
CA ALA A 149 8.88 -9.94 20.80
C ALA A 149 9.93 -8.99 20.22
N ALA A 150 9.57 -7.77 19.86
CA ALA A 150 10.50 -6.78 19.34
C ALA A 150 11.57 -6.41 20.38
N GLN A 151 11.18 -6.20 21.64
CA GLN A 151 12.11 -5.87 22.73
C GLN A 151 13.13 -6.99 22.97
N VAL A 152 12.69 -8.21 23.17
CA VAL A 152 13.58 -9.36 23.41
C VAL A 152 14.52 -9.57 22.22
N LEU A 153 14.04 -9.48 21.00
CA LEU A 153 14.86 -9.61 19.80
C LEU A 153 15.94 -8.51 19.70
N LYS A 154 15.63 -7.29 20.13
CA LYS A 154 16.55 -6.18 20.18
C LYS A 154 17.63 -6.41 21.25
N GLU A 155 17.25 -6.92 22.43
CA GLU A 155 18.18 -7.32 23.49
C GLU A 155 19.13 -8.44 23.03
N GLU A 156 18.66 -9.38 22.22
CA GLU A 156 19.45 -10.45 21.60
C GLU A 156 20.32 -9.95 20.41
N GLY A 157 20.34 -8.65 20.13
CA GLY A 157 21.21 -8.01 19.13
C GLY A 157 20.72 -8.07 17.68
N PHE A 158 19.47 -8.41 17.44
CA PHE A 158 18.87 -8.34 16.11
C PHE A 158 18.38 -6.92 15.79
N GLU A 159 18.44 -6.54 14.52
CA GLU A 159 17.67 -5.39 14.03
C GLU A 159 16.21 -5.82 13.89
N THR A 160 15.33 -5.14 14.60
CA THR A 160 13.90 -5.47 14.63
C THR A 160 13.13 -4.68 13.59
N ILE A 161 12.28 -5.39 12.86
CA ILE A 161 11.39 -4.80 11.86
C ILE A 161 9.96 -5.11 12.26
N MET A 162 9.16 -4.09 12.55
CA MET A 162 7.72 -4.23 12.75
C MET A 162 6.99 -3.96 11.44
N VAL A 163 5.98 -4.76 11.14
CA VAL A 163 5.04 -4.51 10.03
C VAL A 163 3.64 -4.49 10.60
N ASN A 164 2.94 -3.38 10.46
CA ASN A 164 1.55 -3.25 10.86
C ASN A 164 0.85 -2.16 10.04
N CYS A 165 -0.45 -2.27 9.85
CA CYS A 165 -1.26 -1.26 9.15
C CYS A 165 -2.00 -0.31 10.09
N ASN A 166 -2.00 -0.56 11.40
CA ASN A 166 -2.68 0.27 12.39
C ASN A 166 -1.69 1.28 12.99
N PRO A 167 -1.82 2.60 12.76
CA PRO A 167 -0.92 3.59 13.34
C PRO A 167 -1.23 3.94 14.81
N GLU A 168 -2.35 3.46 15.34
CA GLU A 168 -2.88 3.79 16.67
C GLU A 168 -2.72 2.63 17.66
N THR A 169 -1.58 1.94 17.61
CA THR A 169 -1.31 0.82 18.51
C THR A 169 0.14 0.82 18.99
N VAL A 170 0.41 0.19 20.13
CA VAL A 170 1.73 0.24 20.81
C VAL A 170 2.87 -0.35 19.99
N SER A 171 2.63 -1.36 19.15
CA SER A 171 3.70 -1.92 18.30
C SER A 171 4.17 -0.94 17.22
N THR A 172 3.38 0.08 16.95
CA THR A 172 3.70 1.13 15.96
C THR A 172 4.26 2.41 16.58
N ASP A 173 4.53 2.40 17.88
CA ASP A 173 5.24 3.51 18.52
C ASP A 173 6.69 3.58 18.02
N TYR A 174 7.22 4.80 17.95
CA TYR A 174 8.50 5.10 17.31
C TYR A 174 9.72 4.43 17.97
N ASP A 175 9.60 4.01 19.22
CA ASP A 175 10.67 3.42 20.04
C ASP A 175 10.56 1.88 20.18
N THR A 176 9.48 1.27 19.71
CA THR A 176 9.24 -0.17 19.84
C THR A 176 10.18 -1.01 18.98
N SER A 177 10.44 -0.62 17.75
CA SER A 177 11.29 -1.35 16.81
C SER A 177 12.30 -0.43 16.11
N ASP A 178 13.37 -1.02 15.56
CA ASP A 178 14.35 -0.23 14.80
C ASP A 178 13.79 0.27 13.46
N ARG A 179 12.82 -0.44 12.89
CA ARG A 179 12.13 -0.08 11.66
C ARG A 179 10.67 -0.49 11.71
N LEU A 180 9.82 0.37 11.23
CA LEU A 180 8.38 0.13 11.12
C LEU A 180 7.92 0.34 9.68
N TYR A 181 7.21 -0.65 9.15
CA TYR A 181 6.58 -0.56 7.84
C TYR A 181 5.06 -0.58 8.00
N PHE A 182 4.42 0.48 7.56
CA PHE A 182 2.97 0.56 7.45
C PHE A 182 2.51 -0.14 6.17
N GLU A 183 2.13 -1.39 6.32
CA GLU A 183 1.68 -2.24 5.21
C GLU A 183 0.44 -3.03 5.60
N PRO A 184 -0.45 -3.35 4.65
CA PRO A 184 -1.54 -4.30 4.88
C PRO A 184 -0.98 -5.69 5.22
N ILE A 185 -1.59 -6.33 6.21
CA ILE A 185 -1.24 -7.68 6.67
C ILE A 185 -2.36 -8.65 6.28
#